data_54234fe73fbe5f2f56a72f56828cba08
#
_entry.id   54234fe73fbe5f2f56a72f56828cba08
#
_cell.length_a   1.000
_cell.length_b   1.000
_cell.length_c   1.000
_cell.angle_alpha   90.00
_cell.angle_beta   90.00
_cell.angle_gamma   90.00
#
_symmetry.space_group_name_H-M   'P 1'
#
loop_
_entity.id
_entity.type
_entity.pdbx_description
1 polymer ?
#
loop_
_entity_poly.entity_id
_entity_poly.type
_entity_poly.pdbx_seq_one_letter_code
_entity_poly.pdbx_strand_id
1 'polypeptide(L)'
;MRRIERGEIPLQARQELYKRQILATSQEKAREEWNKYRRSVKSKVVVDALKSAVGIRQRCLYCCDSRSADVDHFIPIGIDFTKAFKWVNFIWVCPECNRRKGKRFPLDSTGAPLIIDPTRVDPWDHLILDTATGYLAPRFLDDDFDPKGEATLDVLSCINFEAVTEGRKRVIRRYYEAIDRILEASDSSTQFAGLAREVREDEYGVSGWFALREGATEEKFLQLRKNSPHCWRKFVRLALRN
;
A
#
# COMPACT_ATOMS: atom_id res chain seq x y z
N MET A 1 1.80 -3.25 3.19
CA MET A 1 1.21 -2.69 1.96
C MET A 1 -0.21 -2.27 2.29
N ARG A 2 -0.67 -1.13 1.82
CA ARG A 2 -2.06 -0.69 2.00
C ARG A 2 -2.64 -0.21 0.68
N ARG A 3 -3.95 -0.32 0.50
CA ARG A 3 -4.63 0.27 -0.64
C ARG A 3 -4.55 1.80 -0.57
N ILE A 4 -4.28 2.41 -1.72
CA ILE A 4 -4.20 3.86 -1.87
C ILE A 4 -5.01 4.29 -3.08
N GLU A 5 -5.87 5.26 -2.91
CA GLU A 5 -6.49 5.91 -4.05
C GLU A 5 -5.50 6.85 -4.71
N ARG A 6 -5.26 6.61 -6.00
CA ARG A 6 -4.41 7.46 -6.81
C ARG A 6 -5.17 8.74 -7.14
N GLY A 7 -4.68 9.87 -6.65
CA GLY A 7 -5.22 11.16 -7.03
C GLY A 7 -5.11 11.46 -8.53
N GLU A 8 -5.73 12.54 -8.95
CA GLU A 8 -5.62 13.04 -10.31
C GLU A 8 -4.46 14.03 -10.46
N ILE A 9 -3.93 14.15 -11.67
CA ILE A 9 -2.96 15.19 -12.03
C ILE A 9 -3.61 16.21 -12.97
N PRO A 10 -3.17 17.49 -12.93
CA PRO A 10 -3.68 18.53 -13.81
C PRO A 10 -3.55 18.18 -15.30
N LEU A 11 -4.44 18.75 -16.11
CA LEU A 11 -4.48 18.52 -17.55
C LEU A 11 -3.12 18.80 -18.24
N GLN A 12 -2.45 19.86 -17.84
CA GLN A 12 -1.12 20.23 -18.38
C GLN A 12 -0.09 19.12 -18.12
N ALA A 13 -0.12 18.51 -16.93
CA ALA A 13 0.79 17.39 -16.62
C ALA A 13 0.44 16.14 -17.44
N ARG A 14 -0.86 15.84 -17.63
CA ARG A 14 -1.30 14.73 -18.53
C ARG A 14 -0.84 14.96 -19.97
N GLN A 15 -0.96 16.19 -20.47
CA GLN A 15 -0.48 16.56 -21.82
C GLN A 15 1.04 16.42 -21.96
N GLU A 16 1.82 16.82 -20.94
CA GLU A 16 3.27 16.63 -20.96
C GLU A 16 3.64 15.15 -20.97
N LEU A 17 3.02 14.32 -20.13
CA LEU A 17 3.22 12.87 -20.15
C LEU A 17 2.86 12.27 -21.52
N TYR A 18 1.77 12.70 -22.12
CA TYR A 18 1.37 12.24 -23.46
C TYR A 18 2.42 12.60 -24.52
N LYS A 19 2.92 13.85 -24.52
CA LYS A 19 4.00 14.26 -25.44
C LYS A 19 5.23 13.38 -25.28
N ARG A 20 5.63 13.05 -24.06
CA ARG A 20 6.76 12.15 -23.77
C ARG A 20 6.49 10.73 -24.26
N GLN A 21 5.25 10.26 -24.10
CA GLN A 21 4.88 8.92 -24.60
C GLN A 21 4.99 8.82 -26.13
N ILE A 22 4.64 9.86 -26.86
CA ILE A 22 4.80 9.90 -28.34
C ILE A 22 6.29 9.77 -28.73
N LEU A 23 7.20 10.39 -27.97
CA LEU A 23 8.64 10.30 -28.22
C LEU A 23 9.26 8.96 -27.80
N ALA A 24 8.57 8.21 -26.98
CA ALA A 24 8.99 6.88 -26.49
C ALA A 24 8.64 5.78 -27.52
N THR A 25 9.26 5.81 -28.67
CA THR A 25 8.99 4.90 -29.80
C THR A 25 9.65 3.53 -29.67
N SER A 26 10.58 3.38 -28.72
CA SER A 26 11.24 2.11 -28.36
C SER A 26 11.54 2.09 -26.86
N GLN A 27 11.94 0.94 -26.35
CA GLN A 27 12.38 0.80 -24.95
C GLN A 27 13.55 1.74 -24.60
N GLU A 28 14.51 1.90 -25.50
CA GLU A 28 15.64 2.80 -25.32
C GLU A 28 15.20 4.26 -25.28
N LYS A 29 14.38 4.67 -26.26
CA LYS A 29 13.82 6.02 -26.31
C LYS A 29 12.96 6.32 -25.09
N ALA A 30 12.17 5.38 -24.62
CA ALA A 30 11.39 5.53 -23.41
C ALA A 30 12.28 5.78 -22.17
N ARG A 31 13.41 5.06 -22.03
CA ARG A 31 14.37 5.28 -20.95
C ARG A 31 15.07 6.63 -21.06
N GLU A 32 15.48 7.04 -22.26
CA GLU A 32 16.09 8.36 -22.50
C GLU A 32 15.12 9.49 -22.11
N GLU A 33 13.88 9.42 -22.60
CA GLU A 33 12.85 10.42 -22.33
C GLU A 33 12.45 10.43 -20.85
N TRP A 34 12.38 9.25 -20.18
CA TRP A 34 12.17 9.17 -18.75
C TRP A 34 13.29 9.84 -17.96
N ASN A 35 14.56 9.60 -18.32
CA ASN A 35 15.72 10.22 -17.69
C ASN A 35 15.75 11.75 -17.84
N LYS A 36 15.31 12.28 -18.99
CA LYS A 36 15.14 13.72 -19.22
C LYS A 36 13.98 14.27 -18.37
N TYR A 37 12.82 13.58 -18.40
CA TYR A 37 11.61 14.02 -17.71
C TYR A 37 11.80 14.08 -16.21
N ARG A 38 12.28 13.01 -15.57
CA ARG A 38 12.45 12.94 -14.11
C ARG A 38 13.39 14.01 -13.53
N ARG A 39 14.29 14.57 -14.35
CA ARG A 39 15.20 15.66 -13.98
C ARG A 39 14.62 17.05 -14.28
N SER A 40 13.53 17.13 -14.98
CA SER A 40 12.91 18.39 -15.37
C SER A 40 12.00 18.94 -14.27
N VAL A 41 11.83 20.27 -14.25
CA VAL A 41 10.86 20.92 -13.36
C VAL A 41 9.43 20.41 -13.56
N LYS A 42 9.10 19.96 -14.78
CA LYS A 42 7.76 19.45 -15.14
C LYS A 42 7.38 18.15 -14.40
N SER A 43 8.38 17.35 -13.97
CA SER A 43 8.12 16.14 -13.20
C SER A 43 7.62 16.42 -11.78
N LYS A 44 7.86 17.63 -11.26
CA LYS A 44 7.48 18.00 -9.88
C LYS A 44 6.00 17.81 -9.62
N VAL A 45 5.13 18.17 -10.56
CA VAL A 45 3.67 18.02 -10.42
C VAL A 45 3.26 16.57 -10.22
N VAL A 46 3.88 15.64 -10.96
CA VAL A 46 3.65 14.20 -10.81
C VAL A 46 4.16 13.69 -9.47
N VAL A 47 5.37 14.11 -9.09
CA VAL A 47 5.97 13.75 -7.79
C VAL A 47 5.11 14.25 -6.62
N ASP A 48 4.64 15.51 -6.68
CA ASP A 48 3.82 16.09 -5.62
C ASP A 48 2.45 15.39 -5.51
N ALA A 49 1.85 15.00 -6.63
CA ALA A 49 0.61 14.21 -6.64
C ALA A 49 0.81 12.81 -6.01
N LEU A 50 1.92 12.12 -6.33
CA LEU A 50 2.25 10.84 -5.72
C LEU A 50 2.52 10.97 -4.21
N LYS A 51 3.23 12.02 -3.79
CA LYS A 51 3.46 12.31 -2.36
C LYS A 51 2.16 12.58 -1.62
N SER A 52 1.26 13.36 -2.22
CA SER A 52 -0.04 13.66 -1.63
C SER A 52 -0.88 12.38 -1.43
N ALA A 53 -0.87 11.48 -2.40
CA ALA A 53 -1.60 10.22 -2.32
C ALA A 53 -1.16 9.31 -1.15
N VAL A 54 0.13 9.31 -0.80
CA VAL A 54 0.67 8.49 0.30
C VAL A 54 0.66 9.19 1.66
N GLY A 55 0.27 10.47 1.71
CA GLY A 55 0.17 11.27 2.92
C GLY A 55 1.47 11.93 3.35
N ILE A 56 1.38 12.74 4.43
CA ILE A 56 2.46 13.64 4.88
C ILE A 56 3.78 12.93 5.20
N ARG A 57 3.73 11.68 5.66
CA ARG A 57 4.93 10.90 5.99
C ARG A 57 5.60 10.29 4.77
N GLN A 58 5.01 10.41 3.59
CA GLN A 58 5.55 9.96 2.30
C GLN A 58 6.03 8.50 2.32
N ARG A 59 5.26 7.61 2.97
CA ARG A 59 5.61 6.20 3.09
C ARG A 59 5.59 5.48 1.75
N CYS A 60 6.44 4.49 1.63
CA CYS A 60 6.52 3.62 0.46
C CYS A 60 5.20 2.86 0.24
N LEU A 61 4.68 2.86 -0.99
CA LEU A 61 3.46 2.14 -1.34
C LEU A 61 3.58 0.62 -1.14
N TYR A 62 4.78 0.07 -1.22
CA TYR A 62 5.00 -1.36 -1.02
C TYR A 62 5.22 -1.72 0.46
N CYS A 63 6.31 -1.28 1.07
CA CYS A 63 6.63 -1.68 2.45
C CYS A 63 5.89 -0.87 3.53
N CYS A 64 5.38 0.32 3.20
CA CYS A 64 4.73 1.26 4.12
C CYS A 64 5.61 1.77 5.28
N ASP A 65 6.89 1.42 5.31
CA ASP A 65 7.81 1.76 6.41
C ASP A 65 8.73 2.91 6.03
N SER A 66 9.58 2.72 5.04
CA SER A 66 10.58 3.69 4.66
C SER A 66 9.98 4.90 3.95
N ARG A 67 10.59 6.08 4.16
CA ARG A 67 10.28 7.26 3.36
C ARG A 67 10.58 7.00 1.89
N SER A 68 9.64 7.32 1.01
CA SER A 68 9.80 7.20 -0.44
C SER A 68 10.58 8.36 -1.03
N ALA A 69 11.33 8.06 -2.10
CA ALA A 69 12.10 9.05 -2.85
C ALA A 69 12.01 8.84 -4.37
N ASP A 70 11.53 7.69 -4.82
CA ASP A 70 11.54 7.29 -6.21
C ASP A 70 10.14 7.17 -6.80
N VAL A 71 10.02 7.55 -8.07
CA VAL A 71 8.89 7.17 -8.91
C VAL A 71 9.29 5.88 -9.64
N ASP A 72 8.63 4.78 -9.30
CA ASP A 72 8.75 3.50 -10.00
C ASP A 72 7.65 3.35 -11.06
N HIS A 73 7.97 2.60 -12.11
CA HIS A 73 7.00 2.12 -13.08
C HIS A 73 6.45 0.77 -12.60
N PHE A 74 5.16 0.70 -12.26
CA PHE A 74 4.56 -0.57 -11.85
C PHE A 74 4.82 -1.66 -12.90
N ILE A 75 4.46 -1.40 -14.15
CA ILE A 75 4.91 -2.19 -15.30
C ILE A 75 6.24 -1.61 -15.76
N PRO A 76 7.37 -2.31 -15.59
CA PRO A 76 8.68 -1.81 -15.98
C PRO A 76 8.76 -1.43 -17.46
N ILE A 77 9.50 -0.37 -17.78
CA ILE A 77 9.72 0.07 -19.19
C ILE A 77 10.27 -1.08 -20.04
N GLY A 78 11.04 -1.99 -19.44
CA GLY A 78 11.59 -3.14 -20.13
C GLY A 78 10.58 -4.23 -20.48
N ILE A 79 9.40 -4.21 -19.86
CA ILE A 79 8.28 -5.13 -20.15
C ILE A 79 7.33 -4.48 -21.15
N ASP A 80 6.93 -3.23 -20.88
CA ASP A 80 6.04 -2.49 -21.78
C ASP A 80 6.37 -0.98 -21.79
N PHE A 81 7.16 -0.56 -22.76
CA PHE A 81 7.54 0.85 -22.91
C PHE A 81 6.37 1.75 -23.28
N THR A 82 5.25 1.21 -23.79
CA THR A 82 4.04 2.00 -24.10
C THR A 82 3.34 2.51 -22.84
N LYS A 83 3.75 2.01 -21.66
CA LYS A 83 3.28 2.44 -20.34
C LYS A 83 4.23 3.41 -19.65
N ALA A 84 5.38 3.77 -20.26
CA ALA A 84 6.43 4.57 -19.63
C ALA A 84 5.95 5.93 -19.12
N PHE A 85 4.96 6.55 -19.76
CA PHE A 85 4.42 7.85 -19.38
C PHE A 85 2.92 7.82 -19.05
N LYS A 86 2.39 6.63 -18.70
CA LYS A 86 1.00 6.53 -18.22
C LYS A 86 0.98 6.86 -16.72
N TRP A 87 0.19 7.89 -16.33
CA TRP A 87 0.01 8.27 -14.91
C TRP A 87 -0.33 7.08 -14.02
N VAL A 88 -1.22 6.22 -14.49
CA VAL A 88 -1.65 5.01 -13.80
C VAL A 88 -0.56 3.96 -13.62
N ASN A 89 0.61 4.13 -14.21
CA ASN A 89 1.76 3.24 -14.09
C ASN A 89 2.83 3.76 -13.09
N PHE A 90 2.66 4.95 -12.54
CA PHE A 90 3.64 5.50 -11.58
C PHE A 90 3.27 5.12 -10.14
N ILE A 91 4.27 4.70 -9.38
CA ILE A 91 4.15 4.34 -7.97
C ILE A 91 5.23 5.07 -7.16
N TRP A 92 4.86 5.56 -5.98
CA TRP A 92 5.78 6.23 -5.05
C TRP A 92 6.41 5.20 -4.11
N VAL A 93 7.71 4.97 -4.22
CA VAL A 93 8.41 3.89 -3.54
C VAL A 93 9.72 4.33 -2.89
N CYS A 94 10.18 3.57 -1.90
CA CYS A 94 11.51 3.74 -1.36
C CYS A 94 12.57 3.09 -2.28
N PRO A 95 13.84 3.55 -2.21
CA PRO A 95 14.92 3.00 -3.03
C PRO A 95 15.10 1.49 -2.87
N GLU A 96 14.87 0.94 -1.68
CA GLU A 96 15.01 -0.50 -1.42
C GLU A 96 13.98 -1.33 -2.19
N CYS A 97 12.68 -0.97 -2.07
CA CYS A 97 11.62 -1.65 -2.82
C CYS A 97 11.81 -1.49 -4.33
N ASN A 98 12.20 -0.28 -4.79
CA ASN A 98 12.48 -0.03 -6.19
C ASN A 98 13.61 -0.92 -6.73
N ARG A 99 14.73 -1.01 -6.00
CA ARG A 99 15.87 -1.87 -6.37
C ARG A 99 15.51 -3.34 -6.39
N ARG A 100 14.75 -3.84 -5.38
CA ARG A 100 14.35 -5.24 -5.30
C ARG A 100 13.38 -5.63 -6.40
N LYS A 101 12.40 -4.81 -6.68
CA LYS A 101 11.50 -5.01 -7.80
C LYS A 101 12.27 -5.00 -9.12
N GLY A 102 13.04 -3.95 -9.38
CA GLY A 102 13.86 -3.84 -10.58
C GLY A 102 13.09 -4.16 -11.86
N LYS A 103 13.52 -5.22 -12.56
CA LYS A 103 12.87 -5.72 -13.78
C LYS A 103 11.94 -6.91 -13.54
N ARG A 104 11.84 -7.39 -12.29
CA ARG A 104 11.00 -8.54 -11.96
C ARG A 104 9.53 -8.16 -12.05
N PHE A 105 8.82 -8.79 -12.94
CA PHE A 105 7.42 -8.53 -13.19
C PHE A 105 6.74 -9.80 -13.70
N PRO A 106 6.50 -10.79 -12.82
CA PRO A 106 5.85 -12.03 -13.19
C PRO A 106 4.41 -11.77 -13.65
N LEU A 107 4.01 -12.54 -14.65
CA LEU A 107 2.67 -12.52 -15.24
C LEU A 107 2.07 -13.93 -15.09
N ASP A 108 0.75 -13.98 -14.99
CA ASP A 108 0.02 -15.25 -15.06
C ASP A 108 -0.12 -15.76 -16.52
N SER A 109 -0.79 -16.88 -16.70
CA SER A 109 -1.03 -17.49 -18.03
C SER A 109 -1.88 -16.62 -18.97
N THR A 110 -2.58 -15.61 -18.44
CA THR A 110 -3.38 -14.66 -19.24
C THR A 110 -2.60 -13.40 -19.59
N GLY A 111 -1.38 -13.25 -19.03
CA GLY A 111 -0.58 -12.02 -19.15
C GLY A 111 -0.93 -10.94 -18.13
N ALA A 112 -1.72 -11.26 -17.11
CA ALA A 112 -2.03 -10.32 -16.04
C ALA A 112 -0.91 -10.29 -14.98
N PRO A 113 -0.64 -9.10 -14.36
CA PRO A 113 0.39 -8.96 -13.35
C PRO A 113 0.11 -9.80 -12.09
N LEU A 114 1.11 -10.55 -11.64
CA LEU A 114 1.10 -11.26 -10.37
C LEU A 114 1.63 -10.41 -9.20
N ILE A 115 2.17 -9.22 -9.44
CA ILE A 115 2.51 -8.27 -8.37
C ILE A 115 1.26 -7.46 -8.03
N ILE A 116 1.00 -7.25 -6.75
CA ILE A 116 -0.07 -6.40 -6.26
C ILE A 116 0.22 -4.94 -6.60
N ASP A 117 -0.70 -4.30 -7.35
CA ASP A 117 -0.75 -2.84 -7.49
C ASP A 117 -1.67 -2.26 -6.40
N PRO A 118 -1.13 -1.68 -5.32
CA PRO A 118 -1.94 -1.21 -4.21
C PRO A 118 -2.80 0.02 -4.54
N THR A 119 -2.69 0.54 -5.76
CA THR A 119 -3.56 1.61 -6.26
C THR A 119 -4.81 1.08 -6.98
N ARG A 120 -4.89 -0.23 -7.21
CA ARG A 120 -5.97 -0.89 -7.94
C ARG A 120 -6.64 -2.00 -7.15
N VAL A 121 -5.83 -2.73 -6.38
CA VAL A 121 -6.24 -3.95 -5.67
C VAL A 121 -6.02 -3.74 -4.18
N ASP A 122 -6.94 -4.20 -3.35
CA ASP A 122 -6.72 -4.26 -1.91
C ASP A 122 -5.69 -5.36 -1.61
N PRO A 123 -4.53 -5.04 -1.02
CA PRO A 123 -3.55 -6.05 -0.66
C PRO A 123 -4.10 -7.17 0.24
N TRP A 124 -5.11 -6.86 1.06
CA TRP A 124 -5.75 -7.82 1.95
C TRP A 124 -6.62 -8.86 1.24
N ASP A 125 -6.88 -8.70 -0.06
CA ASP A 125 -7.49 -9.76 -0.87
C ASP A 125 -6.52 -10.89 -1.18
N HIS A 126 -5.20 -10.64 -1.07
CA HIS A 126 -4.12 -11.54 -1.46
C HIS A 126 -3.16 -11.90 -0.32
N LEU A 127 -3.16 -11.12 0.75
CA LEU A 127 -2.22 -11.25 1.87
C LEU A 127 -2.96 -11.42 3.19
N ILE A 128 -2.35 -12.17 4.10
CA ILE A 128 -2.77 -12.33 5.49
C ILE A 128 -1.67 -11.81 6.42
N LEU A 129 -2.06 -11.28 7.56
CA LEU A 129 -1.15 -10.74 8.59
C LEU A 129 -1.08 -11.72 9.78
N ASP A 130 0.13 -12.12 10.13
CA ASP A 130 0.42 -12.72 11.43
C ASP A 130 0.66 -11.60 12.45
N THR A 131 -0.25 -11.43 13.39
CA THR A 131 -0.22 -10.37 14.39
C THR A 131 0.88 -10.54 15.43
N ALA A 132 1.35 -11.78 15.66
CA ALA A 132 2.41 -12.08 16.62
C ALA A 132 3.79 -11.67 16.09
N THR A 133 4.04 -11.91 14.81
CA THR A 133 5.33 -11.64 14.17
C THR A 133 5.36 -10.38 13.33
N GLY A 134 4.20 -9.87 12.92
CA GLY A 134 4.08 -8.76 11.97
C GLY A 134 4.39 -9.17 10.52
N TYR A 135 4.57 -10.46 10.23
CA TYR A 135 4.80 -10.96 8.87
C TYR A 135 3.52 -10.92 8.04
N LEU A 136 3.71 -10.70 6.75
CA LEU A 136 2.67 -10.94 5.74
C LEU A 136 2.98 -12.26 5.04
N ALA A 137 1.95 -13.08 4.89
CA ALA A 137 1.98 -14.32 4.11
C ALA A 137 0.97 -14.23 2.96
N PRO A 138 1.13 -15.00 1.88
CA PRO A 138 0.09 -15.12 0.88
C PRO A 138 -1.13 -15.79 1.50
N ARG A 139 -2.34 -15.41 1.05
CA ARG A 139 -3.56 -16.11 1.48
C ARG A 139 -3.54 -17.55 0.98
N PHE A 140 -4.07 -18.45 1.78
CA PHE A 140 -4.34 -19.82 1.36
C PHE A 140 -5.75 -19.87 0.76
N LEU A 141 -5.85 -20.26 -0.51
CA LEU A 141 -7.09 -20.33 -1.27
C LEU A 141 -7.32 -21.80 -1.68
N ASP A 142 -8.42 -22.37 -1.22
CA ASP A 142 -8.77 -23.77 -1.50
C ASP A 142 -7.61 -24.74 -1.16
N ASP A 143 -6.80 -25.13 -2.13
CA ASP A 143 -5.72 -26.10 -1.98
C ASP A 143 -4.31 -25.52 -2.16
N ASP A 144 -4.17 -24.19 -2.43
CA ASP A 144 -2.87 -23.57 -2.70
C ASP A 144 -2.81 -22.11 -2.22
N PHE A 145 -1.63 -21.53 -2.22
CA PHE A 145 -1.43 -20.13 -1.91
C PHE A 145 -1.87 -19.22 -3.05
N ASP A 146 -2.36 -18.02 -2.69
CA ASP A 146 -2.68 -16.98 -3.67
C ASP A 146 -1.43 -16.61 -4.49
N PRO A 147 -1.42 -16.86 -5.81
CA PRO A 147 -0.23 -16.66 -6.63
C PRO A 147 0.21 -15.21 -6.72
N LYS A 148 -0.74 -14.26 -6.55
CA LYS A 148 -0.41 -12.82 -6.52
C LYS A 148 0.22 -12.44 -5.19
N GLY A 149 -0.24 -13.01 -4.10
CA GLY A 149 0.37 -12.87 -2.78
C GLY A 149 1.81 -13.42 -2.78
N GLU A 150 2.01 -14.64 -3.26
CA GLU A 150 3.34 -15.27 -3.36
C GLU A 150 4.32 -14.47 -4.22
N ALA A 151 3.93 -14.16 -5.46
CA ALA A 151 4.78 -13.41 -6.38
C ALA A 151 5.13 -12.01 -5.84
N THR A 152 4.18 -11.36 -5.15
CA THR A 152 4.43 -10.06 -4.52
C THR A 152 5.47 -10.14 -3.42
N LEU A 153 5.37 -11.14 -2.54
CA LEU A 153 6.30 -11.31 -1.41
C LEU A 153 7.68 -11.80 -1.87
N ASP A 154 7.75 -12.59 -2.93
CA ASP A 154 9.03 -12.99 -3.56
C ASP A 154 9.74 -11.76 -4.17
N VAL A 155 9.05 -11.02 -5.03
CA VAL A 155 9.63 -9.86 -5.71
C VAL A 155 9.97 -8.73 -4.74
N LEU A 156 9.11 -8.48 -3.74
CA LEU A 156 9.21 -7.41 -2.76
C LEU A 156 9.50 -7.96 -1.36
N SER A 157 10.46 -8.88 -1.23
CA SER A 157 10.81 -9.52 0.05
C SER A 157 11.11 -8.53 1.18
N CYS A 158 11.48 -7.27 0.85
CA CYS A 158 11.65 -6.20 1.83
C CYS A 158 10.36 -5.84 2.62
N ILE A 159 9.20 -6.26 2.16
CA ILE A 159 7.94 -6.09 2.92
C ILE A 159 7.98 -6.82 4.26
N ASN A 160 8.74 -7.91 4.34
CA ASN A 160 8.91 -8.73 5.55
C ASN A 160 10.29 -8.59 6.20
N PHE A 161 11.03 -7.51 5.93
CA PHE A 161 12.25 -7.24 6.69
C PHE A 161 11.92 -6.96 8.15
N GLU A 162 12.82 -7.33 9.05
CA GLU A 162 12.67 -7.19 10.49
C GLU A 162 12.20 -5.79 10.89
N ALA A 163 12.83 -4.74 10.37
CA ALA A 163 12.43 -3.36 10.67
C ALA A 163 10.96 -3.07 10.29
N VAL A 164 10.50 -3.64 9.17
CA VAL A 164 9.12 -3.44 8.67
C VAL A 164 8.12 -4.24 9.50
N THR A 165 8.46 -5.48 9.86
CA THR A 165 7.61 -6.34 10.71
C THR A 165 7.50 -5.78 12.12
N GLU A 166 8.61 -5.29 12.72
CA GLU A 166 8.58 -4.59 13.99
C GLU A 166 7.75 -3.30 13.95
N GLY A 167 7.81 -2.56 12.84
CA GLY A 167 6.94 -1.40 12.62
C GLY A 167 5.45 -1.78 12.67
N ARG A 168 5.06 -2.86 11.98
CA ARG A 168 3.68 -3.39 12.01
C ARG A 168 3.27 -3.86 13.41
N LYS A 169 4.13 -4.61 14.11
CA LYS A 169 3.87 -5.06 15.50
C LYS A 169 3.60 -3.88 16.44
N ARG A 170 4.35 -2.79 16.31
CA ARG A 170 4.10 -1.57 17.10
C ARG A 170 2.71 -0.99 16.83
N VAL A 171 2.29 -0.96 15.57
CA VAL A 171 0.94 -0.49 15.21
C VAL A 171 -0.11 -1.42 15.77
N ILE A 172 0.02 -2.74 15.60
CA ILE A 172 -0.89 -3.74 16.15
C ILE A 172 -1.04 -3.57 17.67
N ARG A 173 0.07 -3.46 18.40
CA ARG A 173 0.07 -3.25 19.85
C ARG A 173 -0.69 -1.98 20.24
N ARG A 174 -0.51 -0.87 19.54
CA ARG A 174 -1.25 0.37 19.81
C ARG A 174 -2.76 0.20 19.62
N TYR A 175 -3.19 -0.59 18.62
CA TYR A 175 -4.59 -0.94 18.47
C TYR A 175 -5.11 -1.72 19.68
N TYR A 176 -4.39 -2.74 20.14
CA TYR A 176 -4.78 -3.52 21.30
C TYR A 176 -4.85 -2.67 22.57
N GLU A 177 -3.84 -1.84 22.83
CA GLU A 177 -3.85 -0.89 23.96
C GLU A 177 -5.01 0.11 23.91
N ALA A 178 -5.37 0.59 22.71
CA ALA A 178 -6.52 1.49 22.55
C ALA A 178 -7.84 0.77 22.81
N ILE A 179 -7.95 -0.51 22.43
CA ILE A 179 -9.12 -1.34 22.72
C ILE A 179 -9.22 -1.63 24.21
N ASP A 180 -8.12 -1.97 24.87
CA ASP A 180 -8.12 -2.24 26.32
C ASP A 180 -8.63 -1.04 27.12
N ARG A 181 -8.18 0.18 26.78
CA ARG A 181 -8.71 1.42 27.40
C ARG A 181 -10.22 1.59 27.20
N ILE A 182 -10.78 1.18 26.04
CA ILE A 182 -12.20 1.24 25.79
C ILE A 182 -12.95 0.21 26.64
N LEU A 183 -12.39 -1.00 26.80
CA LEU A 183 -13.02 -2.10 27.53
C LEU A 183 -12.98 -1.89 29.05
N GLU A 184 -11.95 -1.22 29.57
CA GLU A 184 -11.76 -0.90 30.98
C GLU A 184 -12.54 0.34 31.46
N ALA A 185 -12.97 1.21 30.51
CA ALA A 185 -13.63 2.45 30.86
C ALA A 185 -15.10 2.24 31.26
N SER A 186 -15.55 2.99 32.25
CA SER A 186 -16.97 3.06 32.63
C SER A 186 -17.85 3.63 31.50
N ASP A 187 -17.31 4.58 30.72
CA ASP A 187 -17.89 5.07 29.48
C ASP A 187 -16.92 4.83 28.32
N SER A 188 -17.15 3.77 27.57
CA SER A 188 -16.33 3.39 26.43
C SER A 188 -16.32 4.43 25.30
N SER A 189 -17.33 5.30 25.22
CA SER A 189 -17.44 6.30 24.17
C SER A 189 -16.39 7.40 24.30
N THR A 190 -15.98 7.74 25.52
CA THR A 190 -14.96 8.76 25.81
C THR A 190 -13.56 8.30 25.40
N GLN A 191 -13.29 7.00 25.43
CA GLN A 191 -12.00 6.42 25.09
C GLN A 191 -11.83 6.12 23.59
N PHE A 192 -12.91 6.16 22.81
CA PHE A 192 -12.87 5.86 21.37
C PHE A 192 -11.94 6.79 20.57
N ALA A 193 -11.69 8.00 21.05
CA ALA A 193 -10.77 8.96 20.39
C ALA A 193 -9.35 8.39 20.19
N GLY A 194 -8.88 7.57 21.13
CA GLY A 194 -7.60 6.87 21.03
C GLY A 194 -7.57 5.90 19.83
N LEU A 195 -8.55 5.00 19.75
CA LEU A 195 -8.67 4.05 18.64
C LEU A 195 -8.86 4.76 17.29
N ALA A 196 -9.66 5.81 17.26
CA ALA A 196 -9.87 6.61 16.07
C ALA A 196 -8.59 7.32 15.58
N ARG A 197 -7.69 7.70 16.50
CA ARG A 197 -6.38 8.22 16.14
C ARG A 197 -5.51 7.15 15.49
N GLU A 198 -5.46 5.94 16.07
CA GLU A 198 -4.69 4.83 15.50
C GLU A 198 -5.13 4.49 14.07
N VAL A 199 -6.45 4.55 13.78
CA VAL A 199 -6.96 4.37 12.41
C VAL A 199 -6.44 5.48 11.49
N ARG A 200 -6.55 6.76 11.89
CA ARG A 200 -6.09 7.88 11.04
C ARG A 200 -4.59 7.89 10.79
N GLU A 201 -3.81 7.35 11.73
CA GLU A 201 -2.34 7.28 11.66
C GLU A 201 -1.84 5.92 11.15
N ASP A 202 -2.73 5.06 10.65
CA ASP A 202 -2.39 3.72 10.19
C ASP A 202 -1.61 3.74 8.87
N GLU A 203 -0.30 3.65 8.98
CA GLU A 203 0.61 3.68 7.84
C GLU A 203 0.66 2.36 7.07
N TYR A 204 0.29 1.25 7.73
CA TYR A 204 0.37 -0.09 7.15
C TYR A 204 -0.95 -0.60 6.58
N GLY A 205 -2.07 0.09 6.84
CA GLY A 205 -3.40 -0.30 6.41
C GLY A 205 -3.97 -1.49 7.20
N VAL A 206 -3.44 -1.75 8.42
CA VAL A 206 -3.92 -2.87 9.26
C VAL A 206 -5.33 -2.65 9.77
N SER A 207 -5.81 -1.40 9.84
CA SER A 207 -7.20 -1.09 10.20
C SER A 207 -8.20 -1.76 9.27
N GLY A 208 -7.93 -1.78 7.97
CA GLY A 208 -8.78 -2.48 6.99
C GLY A 208 -8.81 -3.98 7.23
N TRP A 209 -7.66 -4.58 7.54
CA TRP A 209 -7.58 -6.00 7.86
C TRP A 209 -8.34 -6.36 9.15
N PHE A 210 -8.18 -5.56 10.21
CA PHE A 210 -8.90 -5.74 11.48
C PHE A 210 -10.41 -5.50 11.36
N ALA A 211 -10.85 -4.62 10.46
CA ALA A 211 -12.26 -4.29 10.33
C ALA A 211 -13.02 -5.23 9.38
N LEU A 212 -12.36 -5.73 8.33
CA LEU A 212 -13.04 -6.33 7.17
C LEU A 212 -12.53 -7.72 6.77
N ARG A 213 -11.46 -8.20 7.41
CA ARG A 213 -10.81 -9.47 7.08
C ARG A 213 -10.65 -10.34 8.35
N GLU A 214 -9.76 -11.31 8.30
CA GLU A 214 -9.50 -12.25 9.39
C GLU A 214 -9.18 -11.57 10.72
N GLY A 215 -8.56 -10.39 10.68
CA GLY A 215 -8.29 -9.59 11.87
C GLY A 215 -9.53 -9.22 12.69
N ALA A 216 -10.72 -9.24 12.09
CA ALA A 216 -11.97 -9.03 12.82
C ALA A 216 -12.29 -10.19 13.79
N THR A 217 -11.63 -11.33 13.65
CA THR A 217 -11.74 -12.50 14.54
C THR A 217 -10.65 -12.55 15.62
N GLU A 218 -9.70 -11.62 15.61
CA GLU A 218 -8.72 -11.46 16.69
C GLU A 218 -9.43 -11.20 18.03
N GLU A 219 -8.95 -11.81 19.10
CA GLU A 219 -9.61 -11.80 20.41
C GLU A 219 -9.98 -10.40 20.89
N LYS A 220 -9.07 -9.43 20.77
CA LYS A 220 -9.31 -8.03 21.18
C LYS A 220 -10.44 -7.37 20.39
N PHE A 221 -10.55 -7.65 19.10
CA PHE A 221 -11.61 -7.10 18.25
C PHE A 221 -12.95 -7.81 18.49
N LEU A 222 -12.94 -9.12 18.78
CA LEU A 222 -14.14 -9.84 19.24
C LEU A 222 -14.65 -9.28 20.57
N GLN A 223 -13.76 -9.00 21.52
CA GLN A 223 -14.12 -8.37 22.80
C GLN A 223 -14.68 -6.97 22.59
N LEU A 224 -14.06 -6.13 21.74
CA LEU A 224 -14.58 -4.81 21.37
C LEU A 224 -15.98 -4.91 20.76
N ARG A 225 -16.18 -5.84 19.83
CA ARG A 225 -17.47 -6.06 19.16
C ARG A 225 -18.56 -6.49 20.14
N LYS A 226 -18.23 -7.37 21.08
CA LYS A 226 -19.16 -7.92 22.09
C LYS A 226 -19.49 -6.88 23.15
N ASN A 227 -18.47 -6.22 23.74
CA ASN A 227 -18.64 -5.40 24.94
C ASN A 227 -18.87 -3.91 24.62
N SER A 228 -18.46 -3.43 23.44
CA SER A 228 -18.66 -2.04 23.00
C SER A 228 -19.06 -1.96 21.52
N PRO A 229 -20.24 -2.50 21.15
CA PRO A 229 -20.67 -2.63 19.75
C PRO A 229 -20.79 -1.29 19.01
N HIS A 230 -21.03 -0.19 19.72
CA HIS A 230 -21.03 1.15 19.11
C HIS A 230 -19.63 1.61 18.73
N CYS A 231 -18.59 1.33 19.56
CA CYS A 231 -17.19 1.60 19.22
C CYS A 231 -16.72 0.75 18.05
N TRP A 232 -17.10 -0.53 18.02
CA TRP A 232 -16.84 -1.41 16.88
C TRP A 232 -17.42 -0.84 15.58
N ARG A 233 -18.69 -0.44 15.56
CA ARG A 233 -19.31 0.15 14.35
C ARG A 233 -18.62 1.44 13.90
N LYS A 234 -18.19 2.30 14.84
CA LYS A 234 -17.41 3.50 14.54
C LYS A 234 -16.03 3.15 13.96
N PHE A 235 -15.35 2.15 14.53
CA PHE A 235 -14.06 1.66 14.06
C PHE A 235 -14.15 1.17 12.60
N VAL A 236 -15.09 0.27 12.30
CA VAL A 236 -15.30 -0.24 10.93
C VAL A 236 -15.56 0.89 9.94
N ARG A 237 -16.44 1.85 10.31
CA ARG A 237 -16.74 3.01 9.46
C ARG A 237 -15.52 3.88 9.19
N LEU A 238 -14.63 4.05 10.16
CA LEU A 238 -13.38 4.80 9.96
C LEU A 238 -12.38 4.02 9.11
N ALA A 239 -12.22 2.73 9.35
CA ALA A 239 -11.32 1.87 8.59
C ALA A 239 -11.69 1.80 7.10
N LEU A 240 -12.99 1.85 6.76
CA LEU A 240 -13.48 1.91 5.38
C LEU A 240 -13.14 3.22 4.64
N ARG A 241 -12.79 4.29 5.37
CA ARG A 241 -12.49 5.61 4.80
C ARG A 241 -10.99 5.91 4.74
N ASN A 242 -10.18 5.04 5.32
CA ASN A 242 -8.72 5.18 5.41
C ASN A 242 -8.02 4.32 4.34
#